data_50965fc9c120d9c5a8df1f29ccf62315
#
_entry.id   50965fc9c120d9c5a8df1f29ccf62315
#
_cell.length_a   1.000
_cell.length_b   1.000
_cell.length_c   1.000
_cell.angle_alpha   90.00
_cell.angle_beta   90.00
_cell.angle_gamma   90.00
#
_symmetry.space_group_name_H-M   'P 1'
#
loop_
_entity.id
_entity.type
_entity.pdbx_description
1 polymer ?
#
loop_
_entity_poly.entity_id
_entity_poly.type
_entity_poly.pdbx_seq_one_letter_code
_entity_poly.pdbx_strand_id
1 'polypeptide(L)'
;KPFPFPWTSLEFCDVFPESIAAIPCDIEPLSFDSDAEFDLVILAYQVWYLAPSTPVTAFIKSPAAKKILRNRPVITIIGCRNMWLLAQEKVKRHVYDLGGELIGNIVLGDRTANLIGVITIAAWMLTGETKRLLGIFPHPGISTSDIKNARRFGHIILKALSPEFLTLRQSELNQQGAVTVVPAYIIFEN
;
A
#
# COMPACT_ATOMS: atom_id res chain seq x y z
N LYS A 1 4.64 1.07 -18.59
CA LYS A 1 5.38 -0.18 -18.93
C LYS A 1 4.96 -1.25 -17.94
N PRO A 2 4.36 -2.38 -18.35
CA PRO A 2 4.01 -3.44 -17.41
C PRO A 2 5.29 -3.96 -16.75
N PHE A 3 5.25 -4.15 -15.44
CA PHE A 3 6.32 -4.85 -14.75
C PHE A 3 6.31 -6.30 -15.20
N PRO A 4 7.46 -6.86 -15.58
CA PRO A 4 7.54 -8.28 -15.90
C PRO A 4 7.16 -9.10 -14.66
N PHE A 5 6.38 -10.15 -14.87
CA PHE A 5 6.03 -11.08 -13.82
C PHE A 5 5.81 -12.48 -14.43
N PRO A 6 6.42 -13.53 -13.90
CA PRO A 6 7.33 -13.58 -12.75
C PRO A 6 8.65 -12.83 -13.03
N TRP A 7 9.26 -12.32 -11.97
CA TRP A 7 10.53 -11.60 -12.08
C TRP A 7 11.70 -12.57 -12.15
N THR A 8 12.67 -12.25 -12.99
CA THR A 8 13.99 -12.87 -12.89
C THR A 8 14.71 -12.32 -11.65
N SER A 9 15.72 -13.03 -11.17
CA SER A 9 16.53 -12.55 -10.03
C SER A 9 17.19 -11.20 -10.31
N LEU A 10 17.56 -10.93 -11.57
CA LEU A 10 18.14 -9.64 -11.98
C LEU A 10 17.10 -8.53 -11.92
N GLU A 11 15.91 -8.73 -12.49
CA GLU A 11 14.83 -7.74 -12.46
C GLU A 11 14.37 -7.43 -11.03
N PHE A 12 14.34 -8.45 -10.16
CA PHE A 12 14.04 -8.26 -8.75
C PHE A 12 15.08 -7.37 -8.05
N CYS A 13 16.36 -7.59 -8.31
CA CYS A 13 17.44 -6.79 -7.73
C CYS A 13 17.52 -5.39 -8.36
N ASP A 14 17.20 -5.26 -9.64
CA ASP A 14 17.27 -4.01 -10.40
C ASP A 14 16.27 -2.95 -9.87
N VAL A 15 15.09 -3.38 -9.45
CA VAL A 15 14.04 -2.50 -8.89
C VAL A 15 14.36 -2.00 -7.47
N PHE A 16 15.33 -2.60 -6.78
CA PHE A 16 15.66 -2.24 -5.40
C PHE A 16 16.17 -0.79 -5.25
N PRO A 17 17.20 -0.33 -5.99
CA PRO A 17 17.70 1.02 -5.86
C PRO A 17 16.65 2.08 -6.24
N GLU A 18 15.86 1.86 -7.29
CA GLU A 18 14.79 2.77 -7.70
C GLU A 18 13.72 2.91 -6.62
N SER A 19 13.32 1.80 -5.99
CA SER A 19 12.31 1.82 -4.92
C SER A 19 12.80 2.64 -3.73
N ILE A 20 14.04 2.43 -3.28
CA ILE A 20 14.61 3.15 -2.12
C ILE A 20 14.81 4.63 -2.43
N ALA A 21 15.38 4.94 -3.61
CA ALA A 21 15.63 6.30 -4.06
C ALA A 21 14.36 7.03 -4.49
N ALA A 22 13.20 6.35 -4.45
CA ALA A 22 11.92 6.87 -4.91
C ALA A 22 11.98 7.39 -6.36
N ILE A 23 12.67 6.67 -7.24
CA ILE A 23 12.71 6.95 -8.67
C ILE A 23 11.40 6.44 -9.28
N PRO A 24 10.63 7.30 -9.97
CA PRO A 24 9.37 6.88 -10.57
C PRO A 24 9.63 6.01 -11.80
N CYS A 25 8.78 5.00 -12.02
CA CYS A 25 8.71 4.29 -13.30
C CYS A 25 7.71 4.97 -14.25
N ASP A 26 7.71 4.57 -15.51
CA ASP A 26 6.65 4.95 -16.43
C ASP A 26 5.33 4.27 -16.02
N ILE A 27 4.26 5.05 -15.98
CA ILE A 27 2.90 4.57 -15.76
C ILE A 27 2.02 4.93 -16.94
N GLU A 28 1.00 4.13 -17.18
CA GLU A 28 -0.01 4.44 -18.18
C GLU A 28 -0.80 5.69 -17.78
N PRO A 29 -1.37 6.41 -18.75
CA PRO A 29 -2.29 7.51 -18.45
C PRO A 29 -3.43 7.04 -17.55
N LEU A 30 -3.89 7.93 -16.67
CA LEU A 30 -5.02 7.62 -15.81
C LEU A 30 -6.27 7.33 -16.67
N SER A 31 -7.04 6.32 -16.25
CA SER A 31 -8.29 5.93 -16.92
C SER A 31 -9.47 6.82 -16.56
N PHE A 32 -9.26 7.87 -15.77
CA PHE A 32 -10.27 8.81 -15.32
C PHE A 32 -9.75 10.25 -15.40
N ASP A 33 -10.66 11.21 -15.38
CA ASP A 33 -10.32 12.63 -15.41
C ASP A 33 -9.70 13.08 -14.09
N SER A 34 -8.48 13.59 -14.16
CA SER A 34 -7.77 14.13 -12.99
C SER A 34 -8.32 15.46 -12.48
N ASP A 35 -9.16 16.13 -13.26
CA ASP A 35 -9.84 17.38 -12.89
C ASP A 35 -11.21 17.13 -12.26
N ALA A 36 -11.67 15.87 -12.21
CA ALA A 36 -12.91 15.52 -11.52
C ALA A 36 -12.83 15.79 -10.02
N GLU A 37 -13.98 16.17 -9.45
CA GLU A 37 -14.10 16.37 -8.02
C GLU A 37 -14.37 15.07 -7.28
N PHE A 38 -13.64 14.85 -6.19
CA PHE A 38 -13.77 13.67 -5.34
C PHE A 38 -13.95 14.09 -3.89
N ASP A 39 -14.87 13.49 -3.17
CA ASP A 39 -15.08 13.74 -1.73
C ASP A 39 -14.01 13.08 -0.86
N LEU A 40 -13.42 12.01 -1.38
CA LEU A 40 -12.40 11.21 -0.70
C LEU A 40 -11.47 10.56 -1.72
N VAL A 41 -10.20 10.49 -1.41
CA VAL A 41 -9.22 9.71 -2.16
C VAL A 41 -8.78 8.50 -1.35
N ILE A 42 -8.90 7.32 -1.92
CA ILE A 42 -8.33 6.09 -1.34
C ILE A 42 -7.08 5.73 -2.13
N LEU A 43 -5.92 5.88 -1.51
CA LEU A 43 -4.63 5.54 -2.09
C LEU A 43 -4.21 4.14 -1.62
N ALA A 44 -4.43 3.14 -2.47
CA ALA A 44 -4.00 1.78 -2.20
C ALA A 44 -2.61 1.52 -2.80
N TYR A 45 -1.68 0.97 -2.01
CA TYR A 45 -0.33 0.70 -2.47
C TYR A 45 0.33 -0.49 -1.79
N GLN A 46 1.38 -0.97 -2.41
CA GLN A 46 2.25 -2.02 -1.88
C GLN A 46 3.58 -1.44 -1.40
N VAL A 47 4.13 -2.08 -0.37
CA VAL A 47 5.48 -1.76 0.12
C VAL A 47 6.49 -2.64 -0.60
N TRP A 48 7.45 -2.01 -1.28
CA TRP A 48 8.60 -2.64 -1.91
C TRP A 48 9.88 -2.11 -1.27
N TYR A 49 10.69 -3.00 -0.67
CA TYR A 49 11.99 -2.63 -0.07
C TYR A 49 11.89 -1.45 0.93
N LEU A 50 10.92 -1.51 1.84
CA LEU A 50 10.64 -0.46 2.84
C LEU A 50 10.25 0.92 2.24
N ALA A 51 9.86 0.93 0.98
CA ALA A 51 9.42 2.13 0.26
C ALA A 51 8.07 1.87 -0.42
N PRO A 52 7.33 2.91 -0.81
CA PRO A 52 6.18 2.75 -1.70
C PRO A 52 6.64 2.12 -3.03
N SER A 53 5.81 1.25 -3.61
CA SER A 53 6.11 0.67 -4.92
C SER A 53 6.35 1.76 -5.98
N THR A 54 7.23 1.48 -6.94
CA THR A 54 7.63 2.47 -7.95
C THR A 54 6.46 3.01 -8.80
N PRO A 55 5.39 2.23 -9.13
CA PRO A 55 4.20 2.79 -9.78
C PRO A 55 3.47 3.82 -8.93
N VAL A 56 3.36 3.58 -7.62
CA VAL A 56 2.72 4.54 -6.71
C VAL A 56 3.59 5.77 -6.52
N THR A 57 4.90 5.60 -6.45
CA THR A 57 5.86 6.71 -6.46
C THR A 57 5.70 7.56 -7.73
N ALA A 58 5.52 6.93 -8.89
CA ALA A 58 5.28 7.62 -10.15
C ALA A 58 3.96 8.40 -10.13
N PHE A 59 2.88 7.80 -9.64
CA PHE A 59 1.60 8.49 -9.48
C PHE A 59 1.73 9.70 -8.55
N ILE A 60 2.26 9.52 -7.33
CA ILE A 60 2.37 10.59 -6.33
C ILE A 60 3.22 11.76 -6.84
N LYS A 61 4.25 11.49 -7.65
CA LYS A 61 5.10 12.53 -8.26
C LYS A 61 4.51 13.13 -9.54
N SER A 62 3.38 12.65 -10.01
CA SER A 62 2.74 13.15 -11.24
C SER A 62 1.99 14.47 -11.00
N PRO A 63 1.83 15.31 -12.04
CA PRO A 63 0.96 16.49 -11.97
C PRO A 63 -0.49 16.16 -11.66
N ALA A 64 -0.97 14.99 -12.07
CA ALA A 64 -2.33 14.52 -11.79
C ALA A 64 -2.55 14.28 -10.30
N ALA A 65 -1.58 13.70 -9.58
CA ALA A 65 -1.70 13.50 -8.14
C ALA A 65 -1.91 14.83 -7.39
N LYS A 66 -1.24 15.89 -7.81
CA LYS A 66 -1.42 17.22 -7.20
C LYS A 66 -2.85 17.76 -7.38
N LYS A 67 -3.47 17.52 -8.53
CA LYS A 67 -4.87 17.91 -8.78
C LYS A 67 -5.84 17.07 -7.94
N ILE A 68 -5.61 15.76 -7.89
CA ILE A 68 -6.49 14.80 -7.24
C ILE A 68 -6.42 14.92 -5.71
N LEU A 69 -5.23 15.16 -5.14
CA LEU A 69 -5.03 15.12 -3.68
C LEU A 69 -5.26 16.48 -3.01
N ARG A 70 -5.10 17.58 -3.74
CA ARG A 70 -5.16 18.92 -3.18
C ARG A 70 -6.50 19.22 -2.49
N ASN A 71 -6.42 19.63 -1.21
CA ASN A 71 -7.58 19.97 -0.35
C ASN A 71 -8.58 18.80 -0.21
N ARG A 72 -8.07 17.55 -0.28
CA ARG A 72 -8.94 16.39 -0.16
C ARG A 72 -8.52 15.48 0.98
N PRO A 73 -9.49 14.85 1.65
CA PRO A 73 -9.19 13.80 2.59
C PRO A 73 -8.66 12.57 1.87
N VAL A 74 -7.63 11.95 2.46
CA VAL A 74 -6.96 10.79 1.90
C VAL A 74 -6.97 9.66 2.92
N ILE A 75 -7.29 8.45 2.48
CA ILE A 75 -7.11 7.22 3.25
C ILE A 75 -6.09 6.37 2.51
N THR A 76 -5.10 5.86 3.22
CA THR A 76 -4.16 4.88 2.65
C THR A 76 -4.60 3.46 2.97
N ILE A 77 -4.47 2.57 1.97
CA ILE A 77 -4.59 1.12 2.16
C ILE A 77 -3.26 0.50 1.76
N ILE A 78 -2.58 -0.10 2.72
CA ILE A 78 -1.23 -0.63 2.54
C ILE A 78 -1.29 -2.15 2.41
N GLY A 79 -0.82 -2.67 1.28
CA GLY A 79 -0.51 -4.08 1.11
C GLY A 79 0.96 -4.31 1.43
N CYS A 80 1.26 -5.04 2.50
CA CYS A 80 2.63 -5.27 2.91
C CYS A 80 2.81 -6.65 3.51
N ARG A 81 4.07 -7.02 3.71
CA ARG A 81 4.36 -8.20 4.49
C ARG A 81 4.28 -7.90 5.99
N ASN A 82 5.08 -6.99 6.51
CA ASN A 82 5.09 -6.61 7.94
C ASN A 82 5.77 -5.28 8.23
N MET A 83 6.73 -4.85 7.42
CA MET A 83 7.46 -3.58 7.58
C MET A 83 6.88 -2.56 6.60
N TRP A 84 6.18 -1.57 7.11
CA TRP A 84 5.42 -0.60 6.30
C TRP A 84 5.55 0.84 6.79
N LEU A 85 6.09 1.04 7.99
CA LEU A 85 6.11 2.37 8.64
C LEU A 85 6.92 3.38 7.84
N LEU A 86 8.13 3.02 7.40
CA LEU A 86 8.95 3.93 6.58
C LEU A 86 8.29 4.29 5.25
N ALA A 87 7.65 3.32 4.60
CA ALA A 87 6.91 3.57 3.36
C ALA A 87 5.73 4.50 3.62
N GLN A 88 4.98 4.29 4.71
CA GLN A 88 3.85 5.14 5.08
C GLN A 88 4.28 6.58 5.41
N GLU A 89 5.40 6.76 6.13
CA GLU A 89 5.89 8.11 6.43
C GLU A 89 6.32 8.86 5.15
N LYS A 90 6.88 8.16 4.17
CA LYS A 90 7.17 8.74 2.84
C LYS A 90 5.88 9.16 2.13
N VAL A 91 4.88 8.27 2.06
CA VAL A 91 3.58 8.58 1.42
C VAL A 91 2.87 9.71 2.14
N LYS A 92 2.81 9.69 3.46
CA LYS A 92 2.21 10.74 4.28
C LYS A 92 2.81 12.11 3.99
N ARG A 93 4.15 12.20 3.92
CA ARG A 93 4.84 13.44 3.57
C ARG A 93 4.44 13.93 2.18
N HIS A 94 4.45 13.04 1.19
CA HIS A 94 4.03 13.41 -0.16
C HIS A 94 2.56 13.85 -0.24
N VAL A 95 1.65 13.16 0.45
CA VAL A 95 0.23 13.56 0.51
C VAL A 95 0.11 14.98 1.08
N TYR A 96 0.83 15.25 2.17
CA TYR A 96 0.85 16.58 2.79
C TYR A 96 1.45 17.64 1.86
N ASP A 97 2.59 17.36 1.21
CA ASP A 97 3.25 18.29 0.28
C ASP A 97 2.37 18.63 -0.94
N LEU A 98 1.49 17.70 -1.34
CA LEU A 98 0.51 17.88 -2.40
C LEU A 98 -0.77 18.58 -1.94
N GLY A 99 -0.86 18.93 -0.64
CA GLY A 99 -2.01 19.59 -0.05
C GLY A 99 -3.17 18.67 0.30
N GLY A 100 -2.97 17.37 0.37
CA GLY A 100 -3.94 16.40 0.84
C GLY A 100 -3.91 16.25 2.37
N GLU A 101 -5.01 15.78 2.94
CA GLU A 101 -5.14 15.51 4.37
C GLU A 101 -5.25 14.00 4.62
N LEU A 102 -4.22 13.38 5.22
CA LEU A 102 -4.27 11.97 5.56
C LEU A 102 -5.13 11.77 6.82
N ILE A 103 -6.35 11.24 6.63
CA ILE A 103 -7.34 11.04 7.69
C ILE A 103 -7.42 9.59 8.19
N GLY A 104 -6.88 8.64 7.44
CA GLY A 104 -6.92 7.23 7.80
C GLY A 104 -5.85 6.37 7.13
N ASN A 105 -5.50 5.30 7.82
CA ASN A 105 -4.56 4.29 7.34
C ASN A 105 -5.07 2.89 7.66
N ILE A 106 -5.07 2.02 6.69
CA ILE A 106 -5.47 0.61 6.79
C ILE A 106 -4.29 -0.24 6.31
N VAL A 107 -3.88 -1.21 7.11
CA VAL A 107 -2.75 -2.09 6.80
C VAL A 107 -3.24 -3.52 6.63
N LEU A 108 -3.07 -4.07 5.46
CA LEU A 108 -3.31 -5.46 5.15
C LEU A 108 -1.96 -6.17 5.07
N GLY A 109 -1.61 -6.84 6.17
CA GLY A 109 -0.32 -7.52 6.31
C GLY A 109 -0.40 -9.01 6.03
N ASP A 110 0.69 -9.58 5.52
CA ASP A 110 0.91 -11.01 5.52
C ASP A 110 1.17 -11.48 6.96
N ARG A 111 0.35 -12.41 7.45
CA ARG A 111 0.46 -12.95 8.82
C ARG A 111 1.45 -14.10 8.94
N THR A 112 2.13 -14.46 7.86
CA THR A 112 3.12 -15.54 7.85
C THR A 112 4.35 -15.16 8.66
N ALA A 113 4.92 -16.10 9.42
CA ALA A 113 6.14 -15.89 10.18
C ALA A 113 7.28 -15.37 9.27
N ASN A 114 8.03 -14.38 9.76
CA ASN A 114 8.97 -13.57 8.97
C ASN A 114 9.88 -14.33 8.02
N LEU A 115 10.58 -15.34 8.52
CA LEU A 115 11.55 -16.10 7.72
C LEU A 115 10.84 -16.93 6.64
N ILE A 116 9.75 -17.58 7.00
CA ILE A 116 8.94 -18.39 6.08
C ILE A 116 8.34 -17.49 5.00
N GLY A 117 7.81 -16.32 5.38
CA GLY A 117 7.23 -15.39 4.43
C GLY A 117 8.26 -14.79 3.45
N VAL A 118 9.54 -14.55 3.84
CA VAL A 118 10.60 -14.14 2.89
C VAL A 118 10.81 -15.21 1.82
N ILE A 119 10.93 -16.47 2.23
CA ILE A 119 11.15 -17.59 1.32
C ILE A 119 9.96 -17.77 0.39
N THR A 120 8.73 -17.75 0.91
CA THR A 120 7.53 -17.96 0.10
C THR A 120 7.24 -16.82 -0.87
N ILE A 121 7.50 -15.56 -0.48
CA ILE A 121 7.36 -14.40 -1.37
C ILE A 121 8.44 -14.42 -2.45
N ALA A 122 9.71 -14.69 -2.09
CA ALA A 122 10.78 -14.79 -3.07
C ALA A 122 10.48 -15.90 -4.10
N ALA A 123 10.04 -17.07 -3.64
CA ALA A 123 9.64 -18.16 -4.52
C ALA A 123 8.48 -17.73 -5.45
N TRP A 124 7.44 -17.08 -4.92
CA TRP A 124 6.33 -16.58 -5.73
C TRP A 124 6.78 -15.55 -6.77
N MET A 125 7.62 -14.60 -6.39
CA MET A 125 8.12 -13.57 -7.31
C MET A 125 8.96 -14.16 -8.46
N LEU A 126 9.73 -15.20 -8.18
CA LEU A 126 10.58 -15.85 -9.17
C LEU A 126 9.85 -16.90 -10.01
N THR A 127 8.79 -17.52 -9.49
CA THR A 127 8.06 -18.59 -10.19
C THR A 127 6.73 -18.17 -10.77
N GLY A 128 6.15 -17.08 -10.25
CA GLY A 128 4.79 -16.67 -10.58
C GLY A 128 3.69 -17.55 -9.96
N GLU A 129 4.05 -18.60 -9.22
CA GLU A 129 3.09 -19.52 -8.63
C GLU A 129 2.71 -19.15 -7.19
N THR A 130 1.41 -19.00 -6.94
CA THR A 130 0.85 -18.73 -5.59
C THR A 130 0.60 -20.02 -4.81
N LYS A 131 0.95 -21.18 -5.34
CA LYS A 131 0.78 -22.47 -4.67
C LYS A 131 1.65 -22.55 -3.42
N ARG A 132 1.26 -23.42 -2.49
CA ARG A 132 2.07 -23.71 -1.31
C ARG A 132 3.43 -24.24 -1.73
N LEU A 133 4.49 -23.52 -1.43
CA LEU A 133 5.84 -23.98 -1.69
C LEU A 133 6.07 -25.32 -0.97
N LEU A 134 6.50 -26.33 -1.71
CA LEU A 134 6.68 -27.72 -1.23
C LEU A 134 5.43 -28.35 -0.57
N GLY A 135 4.22 -27.79 -0.79
CA GLY A 135 2.98 -28.28 -0.19
C GLY A 135 2.82 -28.05 1.33
N ILE A 136 3.87 -27.56 2.01
CA ILE A 136 3.96 -27.43 3.47
C ILE A 136 3.85 -25.98 3.90
N PHE A 137 4.43 -25.05 3.12
CA PHE A 137 4.46 -23.64 3.47
C PHE A 137 3.13 -22.94 3.20
N PRO A 138 2.76 -21.89 3.98
CA PRO A 138 1.56 -21.12 3.74
C PRO A 138 1.61 -20.41 2.38
N HIS A 139 0.44 -20.01 1.88
CA HIS A 139 0.36 -19.19 0.68
C HIS A 139 1.06 -17.85 0.91
N PRO A 140 1.86 -17.36 -0.06
CA PRO A 140 2.51 -16.06 0.06
C PRO A 140 1.49 -14.93 -0.03
N GLY A 141 1.76 -13.84 0.68
CA GLY A 141 1.01 -12.59 0.58
C GLY A 141 -0.24 -12.52 1.47
N ILE A 142 -1.04 -11.50 1.22
CA ILE A 142 -2.25 -11.21 1.99
C ILE A 142 -3.32 -12.26 1.71
N SER A 143 -3.91 -12.82 2.76
CA SER A 143 -4.93 -13.86 2.59
C SER A 143 -6.18 -13.33 1.89
N THR A 144 -6.81 -14.17 1.06
CA THR A 144 -8.08 -13.82 0.40
C THR A 144 -9.17 -13.48 1.41
N SER A 145 -9.15 -14.07 2.61
CA SER A 145 -10.07 -13.74 3.69
C SER A 145 -9.85 -12.34 4.22
N ASP A 146 -8.60 -11.91 4.42
CA ASP A 146 -8.28 -10.56 4.89
C ASP A 146 -8.68 -9.50 3.85
N ILE A 147 -8.44 -9.79 2.56
CA ILE A 147 -8.89 -8.92 1.45
C ILE A 147 -10.43 -8.80 1.46
N LYS A 148 -11.15 -9.91 1.53
CA LYS A 148 -12.62 -9.89 1.60
C LYS A 148 -13.14 -9.18 2.85
N ASN A 149 -12.50 -9.39 3.99
CA ASN A 149 -12.87 -8.75 5.24
C ASN A 149 -12.55 -7.26 5.29
N ALA A 150 -11.68 -6.75 4.43
CA ALA A 150 -11.37 -5.32 4.33
C ALA A 150 -12.62 -4.47 4.00
N ARG A 151 -13.67 -5.05 3.40
CA ARG A 151 -14.96 -4.37 3.17
C ARG A 151 -15.58 -3.78 4.44
N ARG A 152 -15.23 -4.28 5.65
CA ARG A 152 -15.71 -3.71 6.91
C ARG A 152 -15.29 -2.25 7.08
N PHE A 153 -14.13 -1.89 6.59
CA PHE A 153 -13.66 -0.50 6.61
C PHE A 153 -14.48 0.39 5.68
N GLY A 154 -14.96 -0.15 4.54
CA GLY A 154 -15.84 0.57 3.62
C GLY A 154 -17.13 1.04 4.28
N HIS A 155 -17.72 0.24 5.15
CA HIS A 155 -18.92 0.64 5.90
C HIS A 155 -18.67 1.80 6.86
N ILE A 156 -17.50 1.83 7.52
CA ILE A 156 -17.12 2.91 8.42
C ILE A 156 -16.87 4.19 7.62
N ILE A 157 -16.12 4.06 6.52
CA ILE A 157 -15.79 5.18 5.63
C ILE A 157 -17.07 5.78 5.05
N LEU A 158 -17.99 4.96 4.53
CA LEU A 158 -19.27 5.43 3.98
C LEU A 158 -20.14 6.14 5.02
N LYS A 159 -20.16 5.63 6.26
CA LYS A 159 -20.88 6.28 7.35
C LYS A 159 -20.28 7.63 7.73
N ALA A 160 -18.97 7.78 7.60
CA ALA A 160 -18.24 9.02 7.90
C ALA A 160 -18.30 10.04 6.76
N LEU A 161 -18.62 9.62 5.53
CA LEU A 161 -18.83 10.47 4.34
C LEU A 161 -20.23 11.10 4.31
N SER A 162 -20.90 11.28 5.43
CA SER A 162 -22.18 12.01 5.51
C SER A 162 -22.01 13.46 5.01
N PRO A 163 -23.03 14.03 4.29
CA PRO A 163 -22.89 15.34 3.63
C PRO A 163 -22.51 16.51 4.56
N GLU A 164 -22.70 16.34 5.84
CA GLU A 164 -22.49 17.42 6.82
C GLU A 164 -21.13 17.34 7.53
N PHE A 165 -20.50 16.16 7.60
CA PHE A 165 -19.25 16.00 8.35
C PHE A 165 -18.42 14.80 7.86
N LEU A 166 -17.22 15.06 7.37
CA LEU A 166 -16.21 14.00 7.31
C LEU A 166 -15.58 13.88 8.70
N THR A 167 -16.12 13.02 9.54
CA THR A 167 -15.68 12.85 10.93
C THR A 167 -14.81 11.62 11.17
N LEU A 168 -14.38 10.95 10.10
CA LEU A 168 -13.58 9.74 10.22
C LEU A 168 -12.31 9.98 11.02
N ARG A 169 -12.11 9.18 12.07
CA ARG A 169 -10.89 9.17 12.87
C ARG A 169 -10.18 7.83 12.73
N GLN A 170 -8.85 7.86 12.73
CA GLN A 170 -8.03 6.65 12.73
C GLN A 170 -8.40 5.67 13.86
N SER A 171 -8.84 6.19 15.03
CA SER A 171 -9.28 5.38 16.16
C SER A 171 -10.47 4.46 15.81
N GLU A 172 -11.41 4.93 14.99
CA GLU A 172 -12.57 4.13 14.56
C GLU A 172 -12.14 2.99 13.62
N LEU A 173 -11.21 3.27 12.72
CA LEU A 173 -10.60 2.24 11.89
C LEU A 173 -9.83 1.23 12.73
N ASN A 174 -9.08 1.68 13.75
CA ASN A 174 -8.30 0.82 14.64
C ASN A 174 -9.17 -0.09 15.51
N GLN A 175 -10.37 0.33 15.91
CA GLN A 175 -11.34 -0.53 16.61
C GLN A 175 -11.74 -1.74 15.75
N GLN A 176 -11.64 -1.63 14.44
CA GLN A 176 -11.87 -2.72 13.48
C GLN A 176 -10.57 -3.40 13.03
N GLY A 177 -9.45 -3.13 13.68
CA GLY A 177 -8.17 -3.74 13.37
C GLY A 177 -7.52 -3.21 12.08
N ALA A 178 -7.67 -1.92 11.79
CA ALA A 178 -7.06 -1.31 10.61
C ALA A 178 -5.53 -1.33 10.65
N VAL A 179 -4.95 -1.17 11.83
CA VAL A 179 -3.50 -1.14 12.01
C VAL A 179 -3.13 -2.07 13.16
N THR A 180 -2.17 -2.95 12.89
CA THR A 180 -1.50 -3.73 13.92
C THR A 180 -0.02 -3.35 13.90
N VAL A 181 0.49 -2.85 15.02
CA VAL A 181 1.90 -2.49 15.18
C VAL A 181 2.57 -3.55 16.04
N VAL A 182 3.64 -4.14 15.53
CA VAL A 182 4.50 -5.06 16.27
C VAL A 182 5.78 -4.32 16.64
N PRO A 183 6.01 -3.98 17.93
CA PRO A 183 7.14 -3.13 18.35
C PRO A 183 8.51 -3.65 17.87
N ALA A 184 8.67 -4.97 17.82
CA ALA A 184 9.92 -5.57 17.34
C ALA A 184 10.26 -5.20 15.89
N TYR A 185 9.27 -4.94 15.04
CA TYR A 185 9.52 -4.58 13.63
C TYR A 185 9.93 -3.12 13.46
N ILE A 186 9.52 -2.24 14.37
CA ILE A 186 9.93 -0.83 14.36
C ILE A 186 11.45 -0.70 14.50
N ILE A 187 12.08 -1.57 15.30
CA ILE A 187 13.53 -1.56 15.51
C ILE A 187 14.29 -1.91 14.23
N PHE A 188 13.72 -2.74 13.37
CA PHE A 188 14.33 -3.14 12.09
C PHE A 188 14.07 -2.15 10.95
N GLU A 189 13.11 -1.25 11.09
CA GLU A 189 12.81 -0.21 10.10
C GLU A 189 13.59 1.09 10.32
N ASN A 190 14.15 1.30 11.51
CA ASN A 190 14.99 2.46 11.85
C ASN A 190 16.47 2.13 11.74
#